data_33483b0f8fdd302efa7816f6c883b0db
#
_entry.id   33483b0f8fdd302efa7816f6c883b0db
#
_cell.length_a   1.000
_cell.length_b   1.000
_cell.length_c   1.000
_cell.angle_alpha   90.00
_cell.angle_beta   90.00
_cell.angle_gamma   90.00
#
_symmetry.space_group_name_H-M   'P 1'
#
loop_
_entity.id
_entity.type
_entity.pdbx_description
1 polymer ?
#
loop_
_entity_poly.entity_id
_entity_poly.type
_entity_poly.pdbx_seq_one_letter_code
_entity_poly.pdbx_strand_id
1 'polypeptide(L)'
;RGLGDVYKRQFVMFIAVSITLINVINPLLILIGIGIGAIIGSLIALKVKMTSIPEMVALFNGFGGLATFFIAWSEFNSLPANTFQYVLIMITTFIGGVTFSGSVIAYGKLSERLKVDKSSIITKIFTTIFYVSLIYLIYSIVIAKIFTPSFDFYSILLILTLLGGIGFVIPIGGGDMPVVISLLNSFSGIAAAFAGLLLLNNVLIVAGSLVGASGLILTIIMAKAMNRSIGNILFVGYASSSSGPKSEETGEVKPINVSDAYLILENASSVLVIPGYGMAVAQAQHVVRELGELLEANGTEVKYGIHPVAGRMPGHMNVLLAEANVPYDVLVEPDDVNPSMDSVDVAVVIGANDVVNPSATEEPGSPIYGMPIICL
;
A
#
# COMPACT_ATOMS: atom_id res chain seq x y z
N ARG A 1 9.01 11.47 -20.09
CA ARG A 1 9.75 10.20 -19.79
C ARG A 1 8.85 9.10 -19.17
N GLY A 2 7.84 9.43 -18.34
CA GLY A 2 7.03 8.45 -17.63
C GLY A 2 6.16 7.54 -18.52
N LEU A 3 5.49 8.07 -19.55
CA LEU A 3 4.62 7.28 -20.43
C LEU A 3 5.39 6.21 -21.23
N GLY A 4 6.60 6.52 -21.70
CA GLY A 4 7.42 5.55 -22.44
C GLY A 4 7.82 4.32 -21.60
N ASP A 5 8.02 4.48 -20.28
CA ASP A 5 8.36 3.39 -19.39
C ASP A 5 7.15 2.50 -19.07
N VAL A 6 5.95 3.06 -19.00
CA VAL A 6 4.71 2.30 -18.83
C VAL A 6 4.48 1.39 -20.02
N TYR A 7 4.60 1.88 -21.26
CA TYR A 7 4.43 1.07 -22.47
C TYR A 7 5.49 -0.03 -22.58
N LYS A 8 6.74 0.24 -22.22
CA LYS A 8 7.81 -0.78 -22.17
C LYS A 8 7.47 -1.90 -21.18
N ARG A 9 6.99 -1.57 -19.98
CA ARG A 9 6.59 -2.57 -18.99
C ARG A 9 5.41 -3.41 -19.48
N GLN A 10 4.40 -2.80 -20.09
CA GLN A 10 3.25 -3.50 -20.67
C GLN A 10 3.68 -4.45 -21.80
N PHE A 11 4.62 -4.03 -22.65
CA PHE A 11 5.17 -4.86 -23.71
C PHE A 11 5.91 -6.09 -23.16
N VAL A 12 6.73 -5.91 -22.14
CA VAL A 12 7.43 -7.03 -21.45
C VAL A 12 6.43 -7.99 -20.81
N MET A 13 5.38 -7.47 -20.15
CA MET A 13 4.31 -8.29 -19.59
C MET A 13 3.58 -9.10 -20.66
N PHE A 14 3.28 -8.49 -21.82
CA PHE A 14 2.66 -9.17 -22.95
C PHE A 14 3.54 -10.31 -23.50
N ILE A 15 4.85 -10.09 -23.62
CA ILE A 15 5.80 -11.13 -24.02
C ILE A 15 5.81 -12.28 -23.01
N ALA A 16 5.90 -11.97 -21.70
CA ALA A 16 5.91 -12.99 -20.64
C ALA A 16 4.64 -13.86 -20.67
N VAL A 17 3.47 -13.25 -20.79
CA VAL A 17 2.18 -13.96 -20.93
C VAL A 17 2.15 -14.80 -22.22
N SER A 18 2.64 -14.27 -23.35
CA SER A 18 2.68 -15.00 -24.63
C SER A 18 3.58 -16.25 -24.55
N ILE A 19 4.76 -16.13 -23.91
CA ILE A 19 5.65 -17.26 -23.70
C ILE A 19 4.99 -18.34 -22.81
N THR A 20 4.27 -17.93 -21.78
CA THR A 20 3.55 -18.85 -20.91
C THR A 20 2.46 -19.60 -21.68
N LEU A 21 1.72 -18.91 -22.57
CA LEU A 21 0.66 -19.51 -23.40
C LEU A 21 1.16 -20.60 -24.35
N ILE A 22 2.40 -20.49 -24.86
CA ILE A 22 2.98 -21.47 -25.80
C ILE A 22 3.09 -22.86 -25.17
N ASN A 23 3.30 -22.93 -23.87
CA ASN A 23 3.52 -24.19 -23.14
C ASN A 23 2.24 -24.81 -22.54
N VAL A 24 1.08 -24.20 -22.78
CA VAL A 24 -0.20 -24.64 -22.18
C VAL A 24 -0.98 -25.53 -23.15
N ILE A 25 -1.44 -26.67 -22.67
CA ILE A 25 -2.17 -27.68 -23.44
C ILE A 25 -3.55 -27.16 -23.91
N ASN A 26 -4.18 -26.26 -23.12
CA ASN A 26 -5.51 -25.73 -23.44
C ASN A 26 -5.55 -24.19 -23.30
N PRO A 27 -5.10 -23.44 -24.32
CA PRO A 27 -5.01 -21.97 -24.24
C PRO A 27 -6.38 -21.28 -24.22
N LEU A 28 -7.47 -21.95 -24.61
CA LEU A 28 -8.79 -21.35 -24.72
C LEU A 28 -9.31 -20.80 -23.39
N LEU A 29 -9.17 -21.56 -22.31
CA LEU A 29 -9.61 -21.13 -20.98
C LEU A 29 -8.81 -19.91 -20.47
N ILE A 30 -7.52 -19.86 -20.77
CA ILE A 30 -6.66 -18.72 -20.43
C ILE A 30 -7.08 -17.48 -21.23
N LEU A 31 -7.36 -17.63 -22.53
CA LEU A 31 -7.81 -16.53 -23.38
C LEU A 31 -9.17 -15.98 -22.91
N ILE A 32 -10.10 -16.86 -22.51
CA ILE A 32 -11.38 -16.46 -21.90
C ILE A 32 -11.13 -15.67 -20.60
N GLY A 33 -10.27 -16.17 -19.72
CA GLY A 33 -9.92 -15.51 -18.48
C GLY A 33 -9.30 -14.12 -18.71
N ILE A 34 -8.37 -14.01 -19.67
CA ILE A 34 -7.77 -12.73 -20.08
C ILE A 34 -8.85 -11.78 -20.63
N GLY A 35 -9.76 -12.28 -21.46
CA GLY A 35 -10.86 -11.48 -22.03
C GLY A 35 -11.79 -10.91 -20.94
N ILE A 36 -12.22 -11.76 -20.00
CA ILE A 36 -13.05 -11.34 -18.86
C ILE A 36 -12.30 -10.32 -17.99
N GLY A 37 -11.03 -10.62 -17.65
CA GLY A 37 -10.20 -9.73 -16.85
C GLY A 37 -9.95 -8.38 -17.52
N ALA A 38 -9.72 -8.37 -18.84
CA ALA A 38 -9.54 -7.14 -19.61
C ALA A 38 -10.80 -6.27 -19.63
N ILE A 39 -11.97 -6.88 -19.81
CA ILE A 39 -13.26 -6.15 -19.78
C ILE A 39 -13.50 -5.53 -18.41
N ILE A 40 -13.39 -6.34 -17.34
CA ILE A 40 -13.61 -5.86 -15.97
C ILE A 40 -12.57 -4.78 -15.60
N GLY A 41 -11.29 -5.03 -15.89
CA GLY A 41 -10.21 -4.10 -15.59
C GLY A 41 -10.35 -2.77 -16.33
N SER A 42 -10.73 -2.80 -17.63
CA SER A 42 -10.97 -1.59 -18.41
C SER A 42 -12.15 -0.78 -17.87
N LEU A 43 -13.26 -1.45 -17.53
CA LEU A 43 -14.42 -0.77 -16.94
C LEU A 43 -14.10 -0.11 -15.61
N ILE A 44 -13.30 -0.76 -14.77
CA ILE A 44 -12.84 -0.20 -13.51
C ILE A 44 -11.92 0.99 -13.78
N ALA A 45 -10.91 0.84 -14.65
CA ALA A 45 -9.93 1.89 -14.96
C ALA A 45 -10.58 3.18 -15.48
N LEU A 46 -11.65 3.06 -16.28
CA LEU A 46 -12.38 4.21 -16.80
C LEU A 46 -13.27 4.93 -15.77
N LYS A 47 -13.62 4.26 -14.67
CA LYS A 47 -14.55 4.79 -13.64
C LYS A 47 -13.90 5.19 -12.34
N VAL A 48 -12.68 4.70 -12.09
CA VAL A 48 -11.97 4.96 -10.82
C VAL A 48 -11.45 6.39 -10.78
N LYS A 49 -11.76 7.08 -9.69
CA LYS A 49 -11.18 8.39 -9.41
C LYS A 49 -9.76 8.22 -8.88
N MET A 50 -8.88 9.19 -9.12
CA MET A 50 -7.49 9.17 -8.62
C MET A 50 -7.42 9.07 -7.09
N THR A 51 -8.37 9.66 -6.38
CA THR A 51 -8.48 9.54 -4.92
C THR A 51 -8.74 8.12 -4.43
N SER A 52 -9.33 7.25 -5.27
CA SER A 52 -9.63 5.85 -4.95
C SER A 52 -8.53 4.87 -5.39
N ILE A 53 -7.40 5.35 -5.92
CA ILE A 53 -6.28 4.49 -6.34
C ILE A 53 -5.77 3.59 -5.19
N PRO A 54 -5.56 4.08 -3.95
CA PRO A 54 -5.09 3.23 -2.85
C PRO A 54 -6.00 2.04 -2.57
N GLU A 55 -7.31 2.28 -2.65
CA GLU A 55 -8.33 1.23 -2.49
C GLU A 55 -8.22 0.17 -3.59
N MET A 56 -8.07 0.61 -4.83
CA MET A 56 -7.96 -0.27 -5.99
C MET A 56 -6.67 -1.07 -5.98
N VAL A 57 -5.56 -0.46 -5.58
CA VAL A 57 -4.28 -1.16 -5.40
C VAL A 57 -4.42 -2.29 -4.38
N ALA A 58 -5.08 -2.02 -3.24
CA ALA A 58 -5.35 -3.06 -2.25
C ALA A 58 -6.20 -4.19 -2.84
N LEU A 59 -7.25 -3.88 -3.58
CA LEU A 59 -8.14 -4.87 -4.18
C LEU A 59 -7.42 -5.74 -5.22
N PHE A 60 -6.67 -5.14 -6.15
CA PHE A 60 -5.91 -5.88 -7.17
C PHE A 60 -4.81 -6.75 -6.56
N ASN A 61 -4.16 -6.27 -5.50
CA ASN A 61 -3.23 -7.07 -4.73
C ASN A 61 -3.91 -8.32 -4.14
N GLY A 62 -5.13 -8.15 -3.62
CA GLY A 62 -5.97 -9.26 -3.15
C GLY A 62 -6.24 -10.29 -4.23
N PHE A 63 -6.58 -9.88 -5.45
CA PHE A 63 -6.78 -10.81 -6.57
C PHE A 63 -5.51 -11.58 -6.94
N GLY A 64 -4.32 -10.99 -6.81
CA GLY A 64 -3.05 -11.71 -6.93
C GLY A 64 -2.91 -12.81 -5.89
N GLY A 65 -3.24 -12.52 -4.63
CA GLY A 65 -3.31 -13.52 -3.55
C GLY A 65 -4.33 -14.62 -3.82
N LEU A 66 -5.52 -14.27 -4.33
CA LEU A 66 -6.56 -15.23 -4.69
C LEU A 66 -6.13 -16.17 -5.83
N ALA A 67 -5.43 -15.65 -6.83
CA ALA A 67 -4.91 -16.46 -7.93
C ALA A 67 -3.92 -17.52 -7.42
N THR A 68 -2.98 -17.15 -6.56
CA THR A 68 -2.02 -18.10 -5.97
C THR A 68 -2.69 -19.10 -5.03
N PHE A 69 -3.72 -18.67 -4.30
CA PHE A 69 -4.55 -19.55 -3.47
C PHE A 69 -5.24 -20.65 -4.30
N PHE A 70 -5.83 -20.29 -5.45
CA PHE A 70 -6.45 -21.27 -6.34
C PHE A 70 -5.44 -22.18 -7.03
N ILE A 71 -4.24 -21.69 -7.36
CA ILE A 71 -3.16 -22.54 -7.89
C ILE A 71 -2.82 -23.61 -6.86
N ALA A 72 -2.60 -23.23 -5.60
CA ALA A 72 -2.30 -24.18 -4.53
C ALA A 72 -3.41 -25.20 -4.32
N TRP A 73 -4.68 -24.76 -4.39
CA TRP A 73 -5.84 -25.67 -4.31
C TRP A 73 -5.89 -26.64 -5.49
N SER A 74 -5.64 -26.19 -6.69
CA SER A 74 -5.59 -27.03 -7.88
C SER A 74 -4.49 -28.08 -7.78
N GLU A 75 -3.29 -27.67 -7.36
CA GLU A 75 -2.14 -28.58 -7.17
C GLU A 75 -2.39 -29.62 -6.07
N PHE A 76 -3.07 -29.25 -4.99
CA PHE A 76 -3.47 -30.23 -3.96
C PHE A 76 -4.38 -31.31 -4.53
N ASN A 77 -5.35 -30.96 -5.36
CA ASN A 77 -6.27 -31.91 -5.99
C ASN A 77 -5.59 -32.79 -7.07
N SER A 78 -4.45 -32.37 -7.59
CA SER A 78 -3.66 -33.14 -8.57
C SER A 78 -2.83 -34.27 -7.92
N LEU A 79 -2.98 -34.52 -6.63
CA LEU A 79 -2.27 -35.54 -5.84
C LEU A 79 -0.76 -35.33 -5.88
N PRO A 80 -0.21 -34.46 -5.03
CA PRO A 80 1.20 -34.15 -4.97
C PRO A 80 2.07 -35.40 -4.82
N ALA A 81 3.18 -35.47 -5.57
CA ALA A 81 4.02 -36.66 -5.64
C ALA A 81 4.94 -36.84 -4.43
N ASN A 82 5.20 -35.77 -3.67
CA ASN A 82 6.15 -35.79 -2.56
C ASN A 82 5.82 -34.77 -1.45
N THR A 83 6.43 -34.99 -0.29
CA THR A 83 6.26 -34.13 0.90
C THR A 83 6.61 -32.67 0.64
N PHE A 84 7.63 -32.39 -0.20
CA PHE A 84 8.03 -31.03 -0.51
C PHE A 84 6.93 -30.25 -1.22
N GLN A 85 6.24 -30.86 -2.18
CA GLN A 85 5.08 -30.25 -2.84
C GLN A 85 3.93 -29.97 -1.86
N TYR A 86 3.62 -30.89 -0.93
CA TYR A 86 2.63 -30.64 0.11
C TYR A 86 2.98 -29.42 0.97
N VAL A 87 4.25 -29.30 1.39
CA VAL A 87 4.72 -28.14 2.17
C VAL A 87 4.58 -26.84 1.37
N LEU A 88 4.98 -26.83 0.10
CA LEU A 88 4.81 -25.67 -0.78
C LEU A 88 3.33 -25.28 -0.94
N ILE A 89 2.44 -26.27 -1.14
CA ILE A 89 1.00 -26.05 -1.24
C ILE A 89 0.46 -25.38 0.03
N MET A 90 0.82 -25.91 1.22
CA MET A 90 0.36 -25.35 2.51
C MET A 90 0.80 -23.90 2.67
N ILE A 91 2.07 -23.58 2.38
CA ILE A 91 2.62 -22.22 2.46
C ILE A 91 1.94 -21.30 1.44
N THR A 92 1.82 -21.73 0.18
CA THR A 92 1.19 -20.93 -0.89
C THR A 92 -0.27 -20.63 -0.57
N THR A 93 -1.02 -21.65 -0.09
CA THR A 93 -2.41 -21.49 0.36
C THR A 93 -2.50 -20.47 1.48
N PHE A 94 -1.63 -20.57 2.50
CA PHE A 94 -1.66 -19.67 3.64
C PHE A 94 -1.39 -18.23 3.21
N ILE A 95 -0.27 -17.97 2.52
CA ILE A 95 0.11 -16.61 2.14
C ILE A 95 -0.91 -16.03 1.15
N GLY A 96 -1.34 -16.81 0.16
CA GLY A 96 -2.35 -16.39 -0.82
C GLY A 96 -3.70 -16.05 -0.18
N GLY A 97 -4.19 -16.90 0.71
CA GLY A 97 -5.46 -16.71 1.42
C GLY A 97 -5.44 -15.50 2.36
N VAL A 98 -4.39 -15.36 3.17
CA VAL A 98 -4.19 -14.19 4.06
C VAL A 98 -4.09 -12.91 3.24
N THR A 99 -3.34 -12.93 2.14
CA THR A 99 -3.19 -11.78 1.25
C THR A 99 -4.53 -11.36 0.65
N PHE A 100 -5.31 -12.31 0.16
CA PHE A 100 -6.62 -12.00 -0.44
C PHE A 100 -7.57 -11.37 0.57
N SER A 101 -7.87 -12.07 1.65
CA SER A 101 -8.85 -11.61 2.62
C SER A 101 -8.37 -10.36 3.39
N GLY A 102 -7.07 -10.26 3.69
CA GLY A 102 -6.47 -9.07 4.27
C GLY A 102 -6.58 -7.85 3.36
N SER A 103 -6.35 -8.02 2.05
CA SER A 103 -6.51 -6.96 1.06
C SER A 103 -7.95 -6.48 0.90
N VAL A 104 -8.92 -7.39 0.99
CA VAL A 104 -10.35 -7.01 0.98
C VAL A 104 -10.71 -6.16 2.20
N ILE A 105 -10.18 -6.50 3.38
CA ILE A 105 -10.37 -5.68 4.59
C ILE A 105 -9.66 -4.32 4.45
N ALA A 106 -8.44 -4.29 3.91
CA ALA A 106 -7.72 -3.05 3.64
C ALA A 106 -8.51 -2.14 2.69
N TYR A 107 -9.04 -2.69 1.60
CA TYR A 107 -9.97 -1.99 0.70
C TYR A 107 -11.16 -1.39 1.45
N GLY A 108 -11.84 -2.21 2.28
CA GLY A 108 -13.01 -1.75 3.04
C GLY A 108 -12.70 -0.62 4.03
N LYS A 109 -11.51 -0.62 4.62
CA LYS A 109 -11.05 0.44 5.53
C LYS A 109 -10.66 1.72 4.80
N LEU A 110 -9.92 1.61 3.67
CA LEU A 110 -9.53 2.75 2.86
C LEU A 110 -10.73 3.47 2.25
N SER A 111 -11.73 2.71 1.80
CA SER A 111 -12.99 3.25 1.27
C SER A 111 -13.95 3.76 2.36
N GLU A 112 -13.51 3.79 3.63
CA GLU A 112 -14.29 4.23 4.80
C GLU A 112 -15.62 3.48 5.00
N ARG A 113 -15.82 2.38 4.25
CA ARG A 113 -17.02 1.53 4.37
C ARG A 113 -16.97 0.64 5.61
N LEU A 114 -15.76 0.32 6.08
CA LEU A 114 -15.51 -0.57 7.22
C LEU A 114 -14.91 0.24 8.38
N LYS A 115 -15.78 0.67 9.31
CA LYS A 115 -15.38 1.32 10.55
C LYS A 115 -15.44 0.29 11.67
N VAL A 116 -14.30 -0.29 12.02
CA VAL A 116 -14.19 -1.26 13.12
C VAL A 116 -13.31 -0.67 14.21
N ASP A 117 -13.84 -0.65 15.43
CA ASP A 117 -13.09 -0.21 16.60
C ASP A 117 -12.03 -1.26 16.97
N LYS A 118 -10.80 -0.81 17.25
CA LYS A 118 -9.67 -1.65 17.68
C LYS A 118 -9.94 -2.38 18.99
N SER A 119 -10.72 -1.81 19.88
CA SER A 119 -11.07 -2.39 21.19
C SER A 119 -12.23 -3.39 21.12
N SER A 120 -12.91 -3.49 19.97
CA SER A 120 -14.07 -4.36 19.79
C SER A 120 -13.75 -5.84 20.06
N ILE A 121 -14.71 -6.54 20.65
CA ILE A 121 -14.61 -7.99 20.88
C ILE A 121 -14.46 -8.74 19.54
N ILE A 122 -15.06 -8.22 18.48
CA ILE A 122 -14.95 -8.74 17.10
C ILE A 122 -13.49 -8.71 16.63
N THR A 123 -12.80 -7.60 16.85
CA THR A 123 -11.37 -7.45 16.50
C THR A 123 -10.53 -8.49 17.24
N LYS A 124 -10.75 -8.69 18.54
CA LYS A 124 -10.04 -9.68 19.34
C LYS A 124 -10.27 -11.11 18.85
N ILE A 125 -11.52 -11.46 18.52
CA ILE A 125 -11.86 -12.79 17.98
C ILE A 125 -11.12 -13.04 16.68
N PHE A 126 -11.19 -12.13 15.72
CA PHE A 126 -10.53 -12.30 14.43
C PHE A 126 -9.00 -12.33 14.54
N THR A 127 -8.41 -11.51 15.39
CA THR A 127 -6.96 -11.56 15.67
C THR A 127 -6.57 -12.91 16.27
N THR A 128 -7.38 -13.47 17.18
CA THR A 128 -7.14 -14.82 17.72
C THR A 128 -7.20 -15.87 16.62
N ILE A 129 -8.16 -15.78 15.69
CA ILE A 129 -8.26 -16.69 14.54
C ILE A 129 -6.99 -16.61 13.66
N PHE A 130 -6.41 -15.44 13.48
CA PHE A 130 -5.15 -15.29 12.75
C PHE A 130 -4.01 -16.11 13.40
N TYR A 131 -3.84 -16.01 14.72
CA TYR A 131 -2.82 -16.82 15.41
C TYR A 131 -3.11 -18.30 15.37
N VAL A 132 -4.38 -18.69 15.49
CA VAL A 132 -4.81 -20.09 15.33
C VAL A 132 -4.48 -20.59 13.92
N SER A 133 -4.68 -19.78 12.88
CA SER A 133 -4.35 -20.15 11.50
C SER A 133 -2.85 -20.34 11.29
N LEU A 134 -2.00 -19.53 11.94
CA LEU A 134 -0.54 -19.69 11.93
C LEU A 134 -0.12 -21.01 12.61
N ILE A 135 -0.67 -21.30 13.78
CA ILE A 135 -0.39 -22.55 14.51
C ILE A 135 -0.83 -23.74 13.67
N TYR A 136 -2.01 -23.66 13.04
CA TYR A 136 -2.51 -24.72 12.19
C TYR A 136 -1.65 -24.92 10.93
N LEU A 137 -1.10 -23.85 10.34
CA LEU A 137 -0.13 -23.95 9.25
C LEU A 137 1.12 -24.72 9.68
N ILE A 138 1.72 -24.38 10.83
CA ILE A 138 2.90 -25.09 11.35
C ILE A 138 2.57 -26.55 11.58
N TYR A 139 1.44 -26.85 12.20
CA TYR A 139 0.93 -28.21 12.41
C TYR A 139 0.77 -28.95 11.09
N SER A 140 0.18 -28.30 10.07
CA SER A 140 -0.03 -28.88 8.73
C SER A 140 1.29 -29.25 8.04
N ILE A 141 2.32 -28.40 8.17
CA ILE A 141 3.65 -28.66 7.61
C ILE A 141 4.31 -29.87 8.31
N VAL A 142 4.14 -30.00 9.64
CA VAL A 142 4.67 -31.13 10.40
C VAL A 142 3.96 -32.43 10.01
N ILE A 143 2.63 -32.40 9.90
CA ILE A 143 1.84 -33.57 9.49
C ILE A 143 2.17 -34.00 8.07
N ALA A 144 2.35 -33.05 7.13
CA ALA A 144 2.72 -33.36 5.75
C ALA A 144 4.06 -34.11 5.61
N LYS A 145 4.93 -34.05 6.63
CA LYS A 145 6.19 -34.82 6.68
C LYS A 145 5.98 -36.28 7.13
N ILE A 146 4.87 -36.56 7.80
CA ILE A 146 4.59 -37.85 8.43
C ILE A 146 3.53 -38.63 7.65
N PHE A 147 2.48 -37.95 7.22
CA PHE A 147 1.34 -38.52 6.53
C PHE A 147 0.93 -37.65 5.34
N THR A 148 0.32 -38.27 4.32
CA THR A 148 -0.35 -37.53 3.23
C THR A 148 -1.60 -36.83 3.78
N PRO A 149 -1.69 -35.48 3.71
CA PRO A 149 -2.84 -34.77 4.23
C PRO A 149 -4.13 -35.13 3.47
N SER A 150 -5.21 -35.39 4.22
CA SER A 150 -6.52 -35.60 3.61
C SER A 150 -7.13 -34.29 3.12
N PHE A 151 -8.11 -34.37 2.23
CA PHE A 151 -8.85 -33.19 1.75
C PHE A 151 -9.55 -32.43 2.89
N ASP A 152 -10.14 -33.12 3.86
CA ASP A 152 -10.77 -32.50 5.01
C ASP A 152 -9.78 -31.69 5.85
N PHE A 153 -8.59 -32.23 6.06
CA PHE A 153 -7.50 -31.56 6.76
C PHE A 153 -7.05 -30.28 6.01
N TYR A 154 -6.94 -30.36 4.69
CA TYR A 154 -6.54 -29.22 3.85
C TYR A 154 -7.66 -28.17 3.78
N SER A 155 -8.94 -28.55 3.74
CA SER A 155 -10.07 -27.62 3.71
C SER A 155 -10.18 -26.77 4.97
N ILE A 156 -9.78 -27.29 6.13
CA ILE A 156 -9.66 -26.49 7.36
C ILE A 156 -8.61 -25.38 7.18
N LEU A 157 -7.47 -25.69 6.58
CA LEU A 157 -6.45 -24.68 6.28
C LEU A 157 -6.99 -23.60 5.34
N LEU A 158 -7.71 -23.97 4.27
CA LEU A 158 -8.34 -23.03 3.34
C LEU A 158 -9.22 -22.02 4.07
N ILE A 159 -10.10 -22.51 4.95
CA ILE A 159 -11.02 -21.65 5.70
C ILE A 159 -10.26 -20.77 6.70
N LEU A 160 -9.34 -21.36 7.46
CA LEU A 160 -8.58 -20.64 8.48
C LEU A 160 -7.71 -19.55 7.90
N THR A 161 -7.12 -19.73 6.71
CA THR A 161 -6.31 -18.69 6.08
C THR A 161 -7.12 -17.49 5.63
N LEU A 162 -8.33 -17.73 5.10
CA LEU A 162 -9.23 -16.65 4.71
C LEU A 162 -9.72 -15.84 5.93
N LEU A 163 -10.10 -16.54 7.00
CA LEU A 163 -10.48 -15.88 8.25
C LEU A 163 -9.27 -15.20 8.92
N GLY A 164 -8.10 -15.83 8.83
CA GLY A 164 -6.85 -15.31 9.36
C GLY A 164 -6.42 -13.99 8.74
N GLY A 165 -6.56 -13.83 7.42
CA GLY A 165 -6.24 -12.57 6.76
C GLY A 165 -7.16 -11.41 7.18
N ILE A 166 -8.42 -11.68 7.46
CA ILE A 166 -9.33 -10.72 8.11
C ILE A 166 -8.73 -10.31 9.46
N GLY A 167 -8.37 -11.30 10.29
CA GLY A 167 -7.81 -11.08 11.62
C GLY A 167 -6.47 -10.35 11.63
N PHE A 168 -5.68 -10.53 10.57
CA PHE A 168 -4.40 -9.83 10.40
C PHE A 168 -4.58 -8.33 10.20
N VAL A 169 -5.54 -7.90 9.37
CA VAL A 169 -5.68 -6.50 8.96
C VAL A 169 -6.70 -5.72 9.81
N ILE A 170 -7.66 -6.41 10.42
CA ILE A 170 -8.77 -5.76 11.13
C ILE A 170 -8.31 -4.88 12.32
N PRO A 171 -7.27 -5.22 13.11
CA PRO A 171 -6.82 -4.40 14.24
C PRO A 171 -6.02 -3.16 13.83
N ILE A 172 -5.54 -3.10 12.57
CA ILE A 172 -4.62 -2.05 12.11
C ILE A 172 -5.41 -0.78 11.76
N GLY A 173 -4.92 0.38 12.16
CA GLY A 173 -5.57 1.68 11.92
C GLY A 173 -5.49 2.14 10.47
N GLY A 174 -6.40 3.06 10.08
CA GLY A 174 -6.41 3.64 8.74
C GLY A 174 -5.12 4.39 8.38
N GLY A 175 -4.50 5.09 9.33
CA GLY A 175 -3.24 5.78 9.12
C GLY A 175 -2.05 4.85 8.80
N ASP A 176 -2.08 3.61 9.32
CA ASP A 176 -1.04 2.61 9.08
C ASP A 176 -1.28 1.79 7.79
N MET A 177 -2.39 2.02 7.08
CA MET A 177 -2.76 1.25 5.87
C MET A 177 -1.72 1.31 4.75
N PRO A 178 -1.02 2.42 4.48
CA PRO A 178 0.03 2.44 3.45
C PRO A 178 1.10 1.37 3.68
N VAL A 179 1.55 1.18 4.93
CA VAL A 179 2.52 0.15 5.30
C VAL A 179 1.96 -1.25 5.13
N VAL A 180 0.70 -1.44 5.53
CA VAL A 180 -0.01 -2.74 5.41
C VAL A 180 -0.20 -3.14 3.94
N ILE A 181 -0.58 -2.20 3.07
CA ILE A 181 -0.74 -2.47 1.62
C ILE A 181 0.60 -2.89 1.02
N SER A 182 1.68 -2.19 1.37
CA SER A 182 3.03 -2.55 0.91
C SER A 182 3.44 -3.94 1.39
N LEU A 183 3.13 -4.31 2.64
CA LEU A 183 3.39 -5.64 3.17
C LEU A 183 2.54 -6.72 2.49
N LEU A 184 1.25 -6.47 2.28
CA LEU A 184 0.38 -7.39 1.55
C LEU A 184 0.83 -7.57 0.09
N ASN A 185 1.36 -6.51 -0.55
CA ASN A 185 1.99 -6.60 -1.87
C ASN A 185 3.23 -7.49 -1.84
N SER A 186 4.06 -7.40 -0.79
CA SER A 186 5.17 -8.32 -0.59
C SER A 186 4.67 -9.77 -0.45
N PHE A 187 3.61 -9.99 0.32
CA PHE A 187 3.03 -11.32 0.50
C PHE A 187 2.49 -11.89 -0.82
N SER A 188 1.84 -11.08 -1.67
CA SER A 188 1.41 -11.54 -2.99
C SER A 188 2.59 -11.93 -3.88
N GLY A 189 3.70 -11.19 -3.82
CA GLY A 189 4.94 -11.54 -4.51
C GLY A 189 5.54 -12.86 -4.00
N ILE A 190 5.63 -13.02 -2.70
CA ILE A 190 6.13 -14.26 -2.07
C ILE A 190 5.22 -15.46 -2.43
N ALA A 191 3.89 -15.28 -2.37
CA ALA A 191 2.95 -16.32 -2.77
C ALA A 191 3.12 -16.70 -4.25
N ALA A 192 3.35 -15.72 -5.13
CA ALA A 192 3.65 -15.98 -6.54
C ALA A 192 4.96 -16.74 -6.74
N ALA A 193 6.01 -16.46 -5.95
CA ALA A 193 7.25 -17.20 -6.00
C ALA A 193 7.05 -18.66 -5.60
N PHE A 194 6.32 -18.94 -4.52
CA PHE A 194 5.99 -20.30 -4.11
C PHE A 194 5.07 -21.02 -5.12
N ALA A 195 4.11 -20.32 -5.72
CA ALA A 195 3.31 -20.85 -6.83
C ALA A 195 4.19 -21.18 -8.04
N GLY A 196 5.20 -20.35 -8.32
CA GLY A 196 6.20 -20.62 -9.35
C GLY A 196 7.00 -21.89 -9.09
N LEU A 197 7.37 -22.17 -7.83
CA LEU A 197 8.03 -23.42 -7.43
C LEU A 197 7.09 -24.63 -7.61
N LEU A 198 5.81 -24.49 -7.31
CA LEU A 198 4.82 -25.55 -7.53
C LEU A 198 4.66 -25.89 -9.01
N LEU A 199 4.57 -24.85 -9.86
CA LEU A 199 4.39 -24.97 -11.30
C LEU A 199 5.69 -25.19 -12.08
N LEU A 200 6.84 -25.23 -11.40
CA LEU A 200 8.18 -25.28 -12.01
C LEU A 200 8.42 -24.16 -13.04
N ASN A 201 7.85 -22.98 -12.78
CA ASN A 201 7.91 -21.82 -13.66
C ASN A 201 8.96 -20.81 -13.16
N ASN A 202 10.14 -20.82 -13.79
CA ASN A 202 11.26 -19.96 -13.39
C ASN A 202 10.95 -18.47 -13.50
N VAL A 203 10.15 -18.04 -14.49
CA VAL A 203 9.77 -16.64 -14.66
C VAL A 203 8.93 -16.18 -13.47
N LEU A 204 7.98 -17.00 -13.03
CA LEU A 204 7.11 -16.70 -11.90
C LEU A 204 7.89 -16.69 -10.58
N ILE A 205 8.88 -17.60 -10.42
CA ILE A 205 9.78 -17.62 -9.25
C ILE A 205 10.55 -16.31 -9.16
N VAL A 206 11.23 -15.91 -10.24
CA VAL A 206 12.06 -14.70 -10.25
C VAL A 206 11.20 -13.44 -10.08
N ALA A 207 10.13 -13.31 -10.84
CA ALA A 207 9.24 -12.16 -10.75
C ALA A 207 8.60 -12.03 -9.35
N GLY A 208 8.08 -13.14 -8.81
CA GLY A 208 7.49 -13.18 -7.47
C GLY A 208 8.50 -12.83 -6.38
N SER A 209 9.73 -13.35 -6.46
CA SER A 209 10.79 -13.04 -5.51
C SER A 209 11.19 -11.57 -5.54
N LEU A 210 11.30 -10.96 -6.73
CA LEU A 210 11.61 -9.54 -6.88
C LEU A 210 10.48 -8.66 -6.32
N VAL A 211 9.22 -8.97 -6.60
CA VAL A 211 8.07 -8.24 -6.05
C VAL A 211 8.00 -8.42 -4.54
N GLY A 212 8.23 -9.63 -4.03
CA GLY A 212 8.26 -9.91 -2.60
C GLY A 212 9.34 -9.09 -1.88
N ALA A 213 10.56 -9.11 -2.39
CA ALA A 213 11.68 -8.36 -1.82
C ALA A 213 11.45 -6.85 -1.89
N SER A 214 11.05 -6.32 -3.04
CA SER A 214 10.80 -4.87 -3.20
C SER A 214 9.66 -4.39 -2.30
N GLY A 215 8.60 -5.18 -2.13
CA GLY A 215 7.49 -4.88 -1.22
C GLY A 215 7.93 -4.84 0.25
N LEU A 216 8.82 -5.77 0.69
CA LEU A 216 9.39 -5.74 2.04
C LEU A 216 10.26 -4.52 2.27
N ILE A 217 11.13 -4.17 1.32
CA ILE A 217 11.98 -2.98 1.39
C ILE A 217 11.10 -1.73 1.52
N LEU A 218 10.08 -1.60 0.68
CA LEU A 218 9.14 -0.48 0.72
C LEU A 218 8.40 -0.42 2.07
N THR A 219 7.97 -1.57 2.61
CA THR A 219 7.34 -1.65 3.92
C THR A 219 8.25 -1.11 5.04
N ILE A 220 9.54 -1.47 5.01
CA ILE A 220 10.54 -0.98 5.98
C ILE A 220 10.73 0.52 5.85
N ILE A 221 10.88 1.03 4.62
CA ILE A 221 11.06 2.46 4.36
C ILE A 221 9.83 3.25 4.84
N MET A 222 8.62 2.78 4.54
CA MET A 222 7.38 3.42 4.97
C MET A 222 7.23 3.42 6.50
N ALA A 223 7.54 2.30 7.16
CA ALA A 223 7.49 2.22 8.61
C ALA A 223 8.49 3.20 9.27
N LYS A 224 9.72 3.31 8.71
CA LYS A 224 10.71 4.30 9.17
C LYS A 224 10.23 5.74 8.96
N ALA A 225 9.65 6.04 7.80
CA ALA A 225 9.12 7.38 7.51
C ALA A 225 7.97 7.79 8.46
N MET A 226 7.30 6.81 9.08
CA MET A 226 6.29 7.04 10.13
C MET A 226 6.88 6.96 11.55
N ASN A 227 8.18 6.80 11.69
CA ASN A 227 8.86 6.52 12.95
C ASN A 227 8.23 5.37 13.76
N ARG A 228 7.78 4.33 13.07
CA ARG A 228 7.17 3.16 13.68
C ARG A 228 7.91 1.88 13.32
N SER A 229 8.04 0.98 14.28
CA SER A 229 8.50 -0.37 13.95
C SER A 229 7.38 -1.17 13.30
N ILE A 230 7.72 -2.05 12.34
CA ILE A 230 6.76 -2.96 11.71
C ILE A 230 6.03 -3.78 12.78
N GLY A 231 6.75 -4.22 13.83
CA GLY A 231 6.15 -4.93 14.95
C GLY A 231 5.04 -4.12 15.63
N ASN A 232 5.28 -2.84 15.88
CA ASN A 232 4.26 -1.97 16.50
C ASN A 232 3.03 -1.78 15.60
N ILE A 233 3.21 -1.73 14.28
CA ILE A 233 2.10 -1.61 13.33
C ILE A 233 1.25 -2.88 13.30
N LEU A 234 1.90 -4.05 13.27
CA LEU A 234 1.22 -5.34 13.12
C LEU A 234 0.61 -5.85 14.43
N PHE A 235 1.21 -5.52 15.57
CA PHE A 235 0.84 -6.04 16.89
C PHE A 235 0.21 -4.99 17.83
N VAL A 236 -0.21 -3.84 17.30
CA VAL A 236 -0.87 -2.74 18.06
C VAL A 236 -2.08 -3.20 18.88
N GLY A 237 -2.69 -4.32 18.54
CA GLY A 237 -3.79 -4.89 19.34
C GLY A 237 -3.39 -5.34 20.76
N TYR A 238 -2.09 -5.45 21.07
CA TYR A 238 -1.54 -5.90 22.37
C TYR A 238 -0.77 -4.81 23.13
N ALA A 239 -0.32 -3.76 22.46
CA ALA A 239 0.29 -2.63 23.15
C ALA A 239 -0.82 -1.67 23.60
N SER A 240 -0.99 -1.52 24.89
CA SER A 240 -1.85 -0.48 25.47
C SER A 240 -1.46 0.86 24.85
N SER A 241 -2.40 1.47 24.14
CA SER A 241 -2.30 2.85 23.72
C SER A 241 -2.17 3.70 24.98
N SER A 242 -0.96 4.14 25.29
CA SER A 242 -0.78 5.27 26.18
C SER A 242 -1.35 6.47 25.39
N SER A 243 -2.62 6.75 25.60
CA SER A 243 -3.20 8.03 25.27
C SER A 243 -2.56 9.02 26.24
N GLY A 244 -1.45 9.63 25.81
CA GLY A 244 -0.97 10.85 26.42
C GLY A 244 -2.09 11.90 26.40
N PRO A 245 -2.11 12.86 27.33
CA PRO A 245 -3.06 13.95 27.28
C PRO A 245 -2.96 14.62 25.92
N LYS A 246 -4.11 14.86 25.26
CA LYS A 246 -4.16 15.70 24.08
C LYS A 246 -3.67 17.08 24.50
N SER A 247 -2.49 17.47 24.01
CA SER A 247 -2.08 18.87 24.11
C SER A 247 -3.09 19.70 23.33
N GLU A 248 -3.66 20.70 23.96
CA GLU A 248 -4.43 21.71 23.26
C GLU A 248 -3.43 22.51 22.42
N GLU A 249 -3.57 22.43 21.10
CA GLU A 249 -2.78 23.25 20.18
C GLU A 249 -3.05 24.73 20.47
N THR A 250 -2.10 25.43 21.05
CA THR A 250 -2.17 26.84 21.39
C THR A 250 -1.56 27.73 20.29
N GLY A 251 -1.79 27.41 19.02
CA GLY A 251 -1.38 28.22 17.89
C GLY A 251 -2.43 29.28 17.56
N GLU A 252 -2.04 30.56 17.47
CA GLU A 252 -2.91 31.64 16.97
C GLU A 252 -2.91 31.64 15.44
N VAL A 253 -4.04 31.25 14.84
CA VAL A 253 -4.23 31.37 13.39
C VAL A 253 -4.64 32.81 13.06
N LYS A 254 -3.85 33.49 12.24
CA LYS A 254 -4.19 34.82 11.71
C LYS A 254 -4.91 34.65 10.37
N PRO A 255 -6.21 34.91 10.28
CA PRO A 255 -6.91 34.83 9.01
C PRO A 255 -6.43 35.97 8.08
N ILE A 256 -6.16 35.63 6.83
CA ILE A 256 -5.85 36.62 5.79
C ILE A 256 -6.92 36.57 4.70
N ASN A 257 -7.14 37.69 4.03
CA ASN A 257 -8.04 37.75 2.88
C ASN A 257 -7.27 37.41 1.57
N VAL A 258 -8.00 37.21 0.49
CA VAL A 258 -7.45 36.85 -0.82
C VAL A 258 -6.50 37.93 -1.36
N SER A 259 -6.79 39.19 -1.11
CA SER A 259 -5.95 40.32 -1.58
C SER A 259 -4.60 40.35 -0.87
N ASP A 260 -4.59 40.08 0.43
CA ASP A 260 -3.34 40.03 1.21
C ASP A 260 -2.52 38.81 0.83
N ALA A 261 -3.17 37.64 0.62
CA ALA A 261 -2.51 36.43 0.14
C ALA A 261 -1.87 36.64 -1.26
N TYR A 262 -2.57 37.34 -2.14
CA TYR A 262 -2.04 37.70 -3.46
C TYR A 262 -0.78 38.57 -3.34
N LEU A 263 -0.77 39.59 -2.50
CA LEU A 263 0.39 40.47 -2.32
C LEU A 263 1.59 39.73 -1.73
N ILE A 264 1.36 38.78 -0.83
CA ILE A 264 2.43 37.94 -0.26
C ILE A 264 3.05 37.07 -1.35
N LEU A 265 2.21 36.38 -2.14
CA LEU A 265 2.67 35.48 -3.19
C LEU A 265 3.32 36.22 -4.37
N GLU A 266 2.81 37.42 -4.73
CA GLU A 266 3.37 38.24 -5.82
C GLU A 266 4.81 38.73 -5.52
N ASN A 267 5.10 38.97 -4.24
CA ASN A 267 6.43 39.46 -3.83
C ASN A 267 7.40 38.34 -3.43
N ALA A 268 6.93 37.08 -3.40
CA ALA A 268 7.76 35.93 -3.04
C ALA A 268 8.71 35.56 -4.18
N SER A 269 9.97 35.34 -3.87
CA SER A 269 10.98 34.82 -4.81
C SER A 269 11.05 33.29 -4.78
N SER A 270 10.66 32.67 -3.64
CA SER A 270 10.68 31.22 -3.43
C SER A 270 9.40 30.76 -2.72
N VAL A 271 8.70 29.82 -3.33
CA VAL A 271 7.46 29.24 -2.77
C VAL A 271 7.58 27.73 -2.68
N LEU A 272 7.30 27.19 -1.49
CA LEU A 272 7.21 25.75 -1.25
C LEU A 272 5.77 25.33 -1.06
N VAL A 273 5.26 24.46 -1.91
CA VAL A 273 3.92 23.86 -1.77
C VAL A 273 4.05 22.51 -1.07
N ILE A 274 3.31 22.32 0.03
CA ILE A 274 3.32 21.09 0.82
C ILE A 274 1.95 20.44 0.71
N PRO A 275 1.79 19.47 -0.23
CA PRO A 275 0.51 18.80 -0.43
C PRO A 275 0.29 17.69 0.58
N GLY A 276 -0.95 17.55 1.03
CA GLY A 276 -1.39 16.45 1.87
C GLY A 276 -2.62 15.75 1.34
N TYR A 277 -3.17 14.83 2.12
CA TYR A 277 -4.35 14.05 1.73
C TYR A 277 -5.59 14.92 1.44
N GLY A 278 -5.74 16.05 2.12
CA GLY A 278 -6.83 16.97 1.88
C GLY A 278 -6.83 17.56 0.47
N MET A 279 -5.66 17.80 -0.13
CA MET A 279 -5.56 18.20 -1.54
C MET A 279 -6.12 17.10 -2.47
N ALA A 280 -5.84 15.83 -2.17
CA ALA A 280 -6.36 14.70 -2.93
C ALA A 280 -7.89 14.62 -2.82
N VAL A 281 -8.46 14.77 -1.62
CA VAL A 281 -9.91 14.73 -1.38
C VAL A 281 -10.62 15.85 -2.11
N ALA A 282 -10.04 17.05 -2.10
CA ALA A 282 -10.57 18.22 -2.80
C ALA A 282 -10.33 18.19 -4.32
N GLN A 283 -9.54 17.22 -4.82
CA GLN A 283 -9.08 17.15 -6.22
C GLN A 283 -8.43 18.47 -6.70
N ALA A 284 -7.70 19.12 -5.79
CA ALA A 284 -7.14 20.45 -6.00
C ALA A 284 -5.78 20.46 -6.73
N GLN A 285 -5.23 19.28 -7.12
CA GLN A 285 -3.91 19.16 -7.75
C GLN A 285 -3.76 19.99 -9.03
N HIS A 286 -4.82 20.11 -9.82
CA HIS A 286 -4.80 20.94 -11.04
C HIS A 286 -4.74 22.43 -10.74
N VAL A 287 -5.52 22.89 -9.75
CA VAL A 287 -5.51 24.30 -9.32
C VAL A 287 -4.18 24.68 -8.67
N VAL A 288 -3.60 23.75 -7.91
CA VAL A 288 -2.27 23.92 -7.29
C VAL A 288 -1.19 24.04 -8.35
N ARG A 289 -1.25 23.23 -9.41
CA ARG A 289 -0.36 23.36 -10.56
C ARG A 289 -0.54 24.70 -11.26
N GLU A 290 -1.79 25.13 -11.55
CA GLU A 290 -2.05 26.43 -12.18
C GLU A 290 -1.47 27.60 -11.35
N LEU A 291 -1.61 27.53 -10.02
CA LEU A 291 -0.99 28.49 -9.13
C LEU A 291 0.54 28.49 -9.28
N GLY A 292 1.18 27.29 -9.31
CA GLY A 292 2.61 27.16 -9.50
C GLY A 292 3.08 27.77 -10.83
N GLU A 293 2.39 27.48 -11.94
CA GLU A 293 2.70 28.03 -13.27
C GLU A 293 2.58 29.58 -13.32
N LEU A 294 1.58 30.14 -12.63
CA LEU A 294 1.43 31.59 -12.55
C LEU A 294 2.58 32.24 -11.74
N LEU A 295 3.00 31.62 -10.64
CA LEU A 295 4.12 32.09 -9.83
C LEU A 295 5.44 32.00 -10.62
N GLU A 296 5.70 30.88 -11.31
CA GLU A 296 6.87 30.71 -12.17
C GLU A 296 6.91 31.72 -13.32
N ALA A 297 5.74 32.03 -13.91
CA ALA A 297 5.65 33.06 -14.94
C ALA A 297 6.01 34.47 -14.42
N ASN A 298 5.82 34.70 -13.11
CA ASN A 298 6.24 35.93 -12.45
C ASN A 298 7.72 35.93 -11.97
N GLY A 299 8.42 34.81 -12.20
CA GLY A 299 9.86 34.67 -11.84
C GLY A 299 10.08 34.05 -10.45
N THR A 300 9.05 33.54 -9.79
CA THR A 300 9.15 32.83 -8.49
C THR A 300 9.62 31.41 -8.68
N GLU A 301 10.56 30.94 -7.88
CA GLU A 301 10.94 29.53 -7.82
C GLU A 301 9.88 28.73 -7.05
N VAL A 302 9.25 27.73 -7.68
CA VAL A 302 8.22 26.90 -7.04
C VAL A 302 8.72 25.48 -6.89
N LYS A 303 8.66 24.95 -5.66
CA LYS A 303 8.95 23.55 -5.32
C LYS A 303 7.79 22.90 -4.60
N TYR A 304 7.71 21.58 -4.69
CA TYR A 304 6.68 20.80 -4.01
C TYR A 304 7.33 19.86 -3.00
N GLY A 305 7.15 20.14 -1.71
CA GLY A 305 7.67 19.34 -0.61
C GLY A 305 6.80 18.10 -0.39
N ILE A 306 7.28 16.94 -0.80
CA ILE A 306 6.52 15.69 -0.75
C ILE A 306 7.00 14.84 0.41
N HIS A 307 6.15 14.66 1.41
CA HIS A 307 6.45 13.72 2.48
C HIS A 307 6.13 12.27 2.04
N PRO A 308 7.01 11.29 2.31
CA PRO A 308 6.82 9.90 1.85
C PRO A 308 5.52 9.24 2.31
N VAL A 309 4.98 9.66 3.46
CA VAL A 309 3.73 9.12 4.02
C VAL A 309 2.53 10.03 3.81
N ALA A 310 2.67 11.16 3.08
CA ALA A 310 1.54 12.00 2.73
C ALA A 310 0.55 11.23 1.85
N GLY A 311 -0.71 11.14 2.30
CA GLY A 311 -1.75 10.42 1.58
C GLY A 311 -2.12 9.06 2.17
N ARG A 312 -2.58 8.12 1.33
CA ARG A 312 -3.07 6.79 1.73
C ARG A 312 -2.33 5.63 1.06
N MET A 313 -1.30 5.91 0.27
CA MET A 313 -0.40 4.91 -0.32
C MET A 313 0.98 5.52 -0.54
N PRO A 314 2.05 4.71 -0.69
CA PRO A 314 3.36 5.21 -1.07
C PRO A 314 3.31 6.03 -2.37
N GLY A 315 3.90 7.23 -2.35
CA GLY A 315 3.93 8.09 -3.53
C GLY A 315 2.58 8.67 -3.96
N HIS A 316 1.58 8.71 -3.06
CA HIS A 316 0.25 9.21 -3.41
C HIS A 316 0.29 10.64 -3.97
N MET A 317 1.02 11.55 -3.33
CA MET A 317 1.15 12.93 -3.80
C MET A 317 1.90 13.01 -5.12
N ASN A 318 2.94 12.19 -5.32
CA ASN A 318 3.68 12.12 -6.58
C ASN A 318 2.77 11.73 -7.75
N VAL A 319 1.87 10.74 -7.54
CA VAL A 319 0.91 10.31 -8.58
C VAL A 319 -0.07 11.43 -8.92
N LEU A 320 -0.62 12.14 -7.92
CA LEU A 320 -1.58 13.22 -8.14
C LEU A 320 -0.95 14.43 -8.85
N LEU A 321 0.26 14.81 -8.45
CA LEU A 321 0.98 15.91 -9.09
C LEU A 321 1.43 15.52 -10.51
N ALA A 322 1.83 14.27 -10.73
CA ALA A 322 2.11 13.76 -12.08
C ALA A 322 0.87 13.75 -12.99
N GLU A 323 -0.32 13.42 -12.44
CA GLU A 323 -1.60 13.57 -13.15
C GLU A 323 -1.85 15.01 -13.58
N ALA A 324 -1.55 15.95 -12.70
CA ALA A 324 -1.63 17.38 -12.99
C ALA A 324 -0.51 17.88 -13.91
N ASN A 325 0.42 17.01 -14.38
CA ASN A 325 1.59 17.32 -15.19
C ASN A 325 2.63 18.22 -14.49
N VAL A 326 2.75 18.15 -13.17
CA VAL A 326 3.87 18.78 -12.45
C VAL A 326 5.16 18.00 -12.76
N PRO A 327 6.26 18.66 -13.16
CA PRO A 327 7.53 17.99 -13.44
C PRO A 327 8.11 17.31 -12.20
N TYR A 328 8.79 16.16 -12.38
CA TYR A 328 9.37 15.41 -11.24
C TYR A 328 10.57 16.10 -10.59
N ASP A 329 11.25 16.93 -11.31
CA ASP A 329 12.45 17.68 -10.88
C ASP A 329 12.16 18.79 -9.86
N VAL A 330 10.91 19.24 -9.76
CA VAL A 330 10.46 20.21 -8.73
C VAL A 330 9.82 19.53 -7.51
N LEU A 331 9.73 18.17 -7.51
CA LEU A 331 9.27 17.39 -6.36
C LEU A 331 10.47 17.08 -5.47
N VAL A 332 10.45 17.55 -4.23
CA VAL A 332 11.55 17.43 -3.27
C VAL A 332 11.10 16.72 -2.00
N GLU A 333 11.99 15.95 -1.39
CA GLU A 333 11.73 15.24 -0.13
C GLU A 333 12.11 16.10 1.09
N PRO A 334 11.61 15.79 2.30
CA PRO A 334 11.91 16.57 3.51
C PRO A 334 13.42 16.73 3.78
N ASP A 335 14.21 15.70 3.51
CA ASP A 335 15.67 15.73 3.72
C ASP A 335 16.38 16.73 2.81
N ASP A 336 15.82 17.01 1.63
CA ASP A 336 16.35 18.00 0.67
C ASP A 336 15.80 19.40 0.95
N VAL A 337 14.57 19.51 1.46
CA VAL A 337 13.88 20.77 1.73
C VAL A 337 14.33 21.42 3.03
N ASN A 338 14.36 20.65 4.13
CA ASN A 338 14.61 21.20 5.46
C ASN A 338 15.92 21.99 5.58
N PRO A 339 17.04 21.57 4.95
CA PRO A 339 18.28 22.37 4.99
C PRO A 339 18.19 23.72 4.28
N SER A 340 17.23 23.88 3.37
CA SER A 340 17.04 25.11 2.56
C SER A 340 15.80 25.91 2.97
N MET A 341 15.11 25.51 4.04
CA MET A 341 13.86 26.15 4.46
C MET A 341 14.00 27.63 4.79
N ASP A 342 15.14 28.05 5.35
CA ASP A 342 15.43 29.47 5.62
C ASP A 342 15.45 30.36 4.37
N SER A 343 15.56 29.76 3.17
CA SER A 343 15.53 30.49 1.88
C SER A 343 14.15 30.50 1.23
N VAL A 344 13.15 29.87 1.85
CA VAL A 344 11.77 29.84 1.35
C VAL A 344 11.01 31.04 1.90
N ASP A 345 10.50 31.89 1.02
CA ASP A 345 9.73 33.08 1.45
C ASP A 345 8.32 32.72 1.91
N VAL A 346 7.68 31.76 1.23
CA VAL A 346 6.31 31.33 1.53
C VAL A 346 6.17 29.81 1.44
N ALA A 347 5.65 29.20 2.50
CA ALA A 347 5.23 27.80 2.50
C ALA A 347 3.70 27.71 2.42
N VAL A 348 3.19 27.04 1.38
CA VAL A 348 1.75 26.84 1.15
C VAL A 348 1.37 25.42 1.50
N VAL A 349 0.76 25.21 2.67
CA VAL A 349 0.31 23.90 3.14
C VAL A 349 -1.11 23.62 2.67
N ILE A 350 -1.31 22.59 1.86
CA ILE A 350 -2.62 22.26 1.29
C ILE A 350 -3.04 20.86 1.68
N GLY A 351 -3.96 20.79 2.66
CA GLY A 351 -4.53 19.53 3.11
C GLY A 351 -3.53 18.58 3.76
N ALA A 352 -2.42 19.11 4.26
CA ALA A 352 -1.45 18.40 5.10
C ALA A 352 -1.66 18.77 6.57
N ASN A 353 -1.32 17.87 7.49
CA ASN A 353 -1.37 18.08 8.93
C ASN A 353 -0.13 17.47 9.58
N ASP A 354 -0.11 16.16 9.81
CA ASP A 354 0.94 15.47 10.58
C ASP A 354 2.35 15.72 10.02
N VAL A 355 2.49 15.86 8.71
CA VAL A 355 3.77 16.00 8.01
C VAL A 355 4.46 17.37 8.19
N VAL A 356 3.78 18.33 8.80
CA VAL A 356 4.30 19.67 9.16
C VAL A 356 4.09 19.99 10.65
N ASN A 357 3.56 19.04 11.44
CA ASN A 357 3.19 19.28 12.82
C ASN A 357 4.42 19.23 13.74
N PRO A 358 4.76 20.32 14.43
CA PRO A 358 5.92 20.38 15.34
C PRO A 358 5.83 19.42 16.51
N SER A 359 4.65 18.93 16.90
CA SER A 359 4.50 17.89 17.93
C SER A 359 5.29 16.60 17.61
N ALA A 360 5.67 16.40 16.34
CA ALA A 360 6.55 15.30 15.94
C ALA A 360 7.98 15.43 16.49
N THR A 361 8.44 16.64 16.76
CA THR A 361 9.79 16.93 17.30
C THR A 361 9.77 17.35 18.76
N GLU A 362 8.72 18.04 19.19
CA GLU A 362 8.67 18.72 20.48
C GLU A 362 7.96 17.91 21.58
N GLU A 363 7.03 17.03 21.22
CA GLU A 363 6.18 16.34 22.21
C GLU A 363 6.44 14.83 22.30
N PRO A 364 7.23 14.35 23.27
CA PRO A 364 7.51 12.91 23.43
C PRO A 364 6.28 12.02 23.64
N GLY A 365 5.13 12.60 24.02
CA GLY A 365 3.85 11.88 24.19
C GLY A 365 2.96 11.85 22.95
N SER A 366 3.31 12.57 21.89
CA SER A 366 2.55 12.62 20.65
C SER A 366 2.58 11.29 19.88
N PRO A 367 1.46 10.86 19.26
CA PRO A 367 1.45 9.68 18.41
C PRO A 367 2.40 9.75 17.23
N ILE A 368 2.78 10.95 16.80
CA ILE A 368 3.67 11.22 15.67
C ILE A 368 5.10 11.54 16.10
N TYR A 369 5.40 11.51 17.40
CA TYR A 369 6.73 11.85 17.93
C TYR A 369 7.86 11.07 17.25
N GLY A 370 8.89 11.79 16.81
CA GLY A 370 10.04 11.26 16.10
C GLY A 370 9.80 10.99 14.61
N MET A 371 8.60 11.30 14.06
CA MET A 371 8.37 11.26 12.63
C MET A 371 9.16 12.40 11.95
N PRO A 372 9.91 12.14 10.85
CA PRO A 372 10.45 13.22 10.06
C PRO A 372 9.33 14.12 9.56
N ILE A 373 9.51 15.43 9.66
CA ILE A 373 8.54 16.41 9.16
C ILE A 373 9.23 17.44 8.24
N ILE A 374 8.43 18.16 7.48
CA ILE A 374 8.87 19.40 6.83
C ILE A 374 8.78 20.50 7.89
N CYS A 375 9.93 21.02 8.29
CA CYS A 375 10.04 22.05 9.33
C CYS A 375 9.66 23.41 8.71
N LEU A 376 8.62 24.05 9.26
CA LEU A 376 8.14 25.39 8.82
C LEU A 376 8.65 26.47 9.76
#